data_a3d060413d2b4f05268611df76b9241c
#
_entry.id   a3d060413d2b4f05268611df76b9241c
#
_cell.length_a   1.000
_cell.length_b   1.000
_cell.length_c   1.000
_cell.angle_alpha   90.00
_cell.angle_beta   90.00
_cell.angle_gamma   90.00
#
_symmetry.space_group_name_H-M   'P 1'
#
loop_
_entity.id
_entity.type
_entity.pdbx_description
1 polymer ?
#
loop_
_entity_poly.entity_id
_entity_poly.type
_entity_poly.pdbx_seq_one_letter_code
_entity_poly.pdbx_strand_id
1 'polypeptide(L)'
;MAERIFTINAPIDQVRSIVTEVFTRESWTVTPFSADTLQITRGKKGMSVAFGAFMGRNFYLSQNLQFGTGPHGETLVRYLSSTGSAIIGGALGMRKSLKTHAEYAEKLADALQSRDILMSVR
;
A
#
# COMPACT_ATOMS: atom_id res chain seq x y z
N MET A 1 12.42 -2.30 5.54
CA MET A 1 11.01 -2.27 5.13
C MET A 1 10.28 -1.14 5.85
N ALA A 2 9.55 -0.33 5.11
CA ALA A 2 8.74 0.71 5.73
C ALA A 2 7.37 0.16 6.10
N GLU A 3 6.81 0.70 7.19
CA GLU A 3 5.54 0.26 7.72
C GLU A 3 4.77 1.45 8.29
N ARG A 4 3.47 1.51 8.02
CA ARG A 4 2.57 2.47 8.64
C ARG A 4 1.35 1.73 9.15
N ILE A 5 0.89 2.10 10.32
CA ILE A 5 -0.30 1.51 10.92
C ILE A 5 -1.38 2.57 11.06
N PHE A 6 -2.50 2.35 10.39
CA PHE A 6 -3.65 3.25 10.40
C PHE A 6 -4.70 2.68 11.34
N THR A 7 -5.20 3.49 12.25
CA THR A 7 -6.31 3.13 13.12
C THR A 7 -7.54 3.88 12.61
N ILE A 8 -8.59 3.15 12.27
CA ILE A 8 -9.72 3.69 11.52
C ILE A 8 -11.03 3.37 12.21
N ASN A 9 -11.85 4.39 12.43
CA ASN A 9 -13.16 4.25 13.07
C ASN A 9 -14.22 3.89 12.03
N ALA A 10 -14.15 2.68 11.50
CA ALA A 10 -15.11 2.16 10.54
C ALA A 10 -14.98 0.64 10.48
N PRO A 11 -16.04 -0.06 10.04
CA PRO A 11 -16.00 -1.51 9.88
C PRO A 11 -14.96 -1.95 8.86
N ILE A 12 -14.40 -3.14 9.06
CA ILE A 12 -13.32 -3.65 8.21
C ILE A 12 -13.71 -3.72 6.73
N ASP A 13 -14.94 -4.09 6.43
CA ASP A 13 -15.39 -4.19 5.04
C ASP A 13 -15.44 -2.82 4.36
N GLN A 14 -15.87 -1.81 5.08
CA GLN A 14 -15.88 -0.44 4.58
C GLN A 14 -14.46 0.06 4.35
N VAL A 15 -13.56 -0.20 5.29
CA VAL A 15 -12.15 0.20 5.17
C VAL A 15 -11.50 -0.48 3.99
N ARG A 16 -11.76 -1.78 3.81
CA ARG A 16 -11.23 -2.53 2.67
C ARG A 16 -11.69 -1.93 1.34
N SER A 17 -12.95 -1.53 1.25
CA SER A 17 -13.49 -0.90 0.05
C SER A 17 -12.81 0.45 -0.24
N ILE A 18 -12.60 1.25 0.80
CA ILE A 18 -11.93 2.56 0.65
C ILE A 18 -10.48 2.37 0.19
N VAL A 19 -9.76 1.45 0.81
CA VAL A 19 -8.37 1.16 0.44
C VAL A 19 -8.29 0.70 -1.01
N THR A 20 -9.17 -0.22 -1.39
CA THR A 20 -9.22 -0.72 -2.77
C THR A 20 -9.46 0.43 -3.75
N GLU A 21 -10.41 1.31 -3.44
CA GLU A 21 -10.72 2.45 -4.29
C GLU A 21 -9.54 3.40 -4.44
N VAL A 22 -8.86 3.72 -3.33
CA VAL A 22 -7.72 4.64 -3.35
C VAL A 22 -6.62 4.13 -4.27
N PHE A 23 -6.24 2.87 -4.13
CA PHE A 23 -5.16 2.31 -4.94
C PHE A 23 -5.56 2.04 -6.37
N THR A 24 -6.80 1.59 -6.61
CA THR A 24 -7.29 1.38 -7.96
C THR A 24 -7.34 2.69 -8.75
N ARG A 25 -7.76 3.76 -8.10
CA ARG A 25 -7.82 5.08 -8.73
C ARG A 25 -6.43 5.59 -9.12
N GLU A 26 -5.40 5.16 -8.40
CA GLU A 26 -4.02 5.55 -8.66
C GLU A 26 -3.29 4.55 -9.57
N SER A 27 -4.05 3.72 -10.27
CA SER A 27 -3.54 2.75 -11.25
C SER A 27 -2.77 1.57 -10.66
N TRP A 28 -3.01 1.27 -9.39
CA TRP A 28 -2.51 0.04 -8.79
C TRP A 28 -3.48 -1.11 -9.08
N THR A 29 -2.93 -2.31 -9.21
CA THR A 29 -3.73 -3.53 -9.25
C THR A 29 -3.85 -4.04 -7.82
N VAL A 30 -5.09 -4.20 -7.34
CA VAL A 30 -5.37 -4.69 -6.00
C VAL A 30 -5.81 -6.13 -6.08
N THR A 31 -5.08 -7.02 -5.43
CA THR A 31 -5.33 -8.45 -5.47
C THR A 31 -5.49 -9.00 -4.05
N PRO A 32 -6.59 -9.68 -3.72
CA PRO A 32 -6.70 -10.34 -2.43
C PRO A 32 -5.63 -11.44 -2.33
N PHE A 33 -4.80 -11.37 -1.28
CA PHE A 33 -3.77 -12.36 -1.02
C PHE A 33 -4.28 -13.41 -0.05
N SER A 34 -5.01 -12.96 0.98
CA SER A 34 -5.65 -13.82 1.97
C SER A 34 -6.88 -13.10 2.50
N ALA A 35 -7.55 -13.71 3.49
CA ALA A 35 -8.76 -13.12 4.06
C ALA A 35 -8.52 -11.73 4.67
N ASP A 36 -7.30 -11.48 5.16
CA ASP A 36 -6.96 -10.24 5.85
C ASP A 36 -5.84 -9.43 5.18
N THR A 37 -5.40 -9.82 3.99
CA THR A 37 -4.30 -9.15 3.31
C THR A 37 -4.65 -8.86 1.85
N LEU A 38 -4.41 -7.60 1.45
CA LEU A 38 -4.46 -7.20 0.05
C LEU A 38 -3.04 -6.96 -0.44
N GLN A 39 -2.74 -7.44 -1.63
CA GLN A 39 -1.49 -7.13 -2.31
C GLN A 39 -1.77 -6.10 -3.38
N ILE A 40 -0.96 -5.05 -3.43
CA ILE A 40 -1.07 -4.03 -4.48
C ILE A 40 0.20 -4.06 -5.31
N THR A 41 0.02 -4.00 -6.62
CA THR A 41 1.14 -4.01 -7.56
C THR A 41 0.96 -2.91 -8.59
N ARG A 42 2.07 -2.38 -9.08
CA ARG A 42 2.08 -1.36 -10.11
C ARG A 42 3.31 -1.55 -10.99
N GLY A 43 3.16 -1.23 -12.27
CA GLY A 43 4.22 -1.35 -13.24
C GLY A 43 4.23 -2.71 -13.91
N LYS A 44 5.22 -2.90 -14.79
CA LYS A 44 5.39 -4.15 -15.53
C LYS A 44 6.65 -4.84 -15.05
N LYS A 45 6.49 -6.00 -14.45
CA LYS A 45 7.60 -6.73 -13.84
C LYS A 45 8.75 -7.00 -14.83
N GLY A 46 8.40 -7.46 -16.03
CA GLY A 46 9.39 -7.76 -17.05
C GLY A 46 10.17 -6.53 -17.48
N MET A 47 9.49 -5.40 -17.64
CA MET A 47 10.15 -4.15 -18.01
C MET A 47 11.04 -3.63 -16.90
N SER A 48 10.61 -3.74 -15.65
CA SER A 48 11.42 -3.32 -14.51
C SER A 48 12.72 -4.11 -14.42
N VAL A 49 12.66 -5.41 -14.69
CA VAL A 49 13.86 -6.25 -14.72
C VAL A 49 14.80 -5.84 -15.86
N ALA A 50 14.24 -5.55 -17.04
CA ALA A 50 15.03 -5.21 -18.22
C ALA A 50 15.65 -3.82 -18.17
N PHE A 51 14.92 -2.84 -17.64
CA PHE A 51 15.31 -1.43 -17.68
C PHE A 51 15.56 -0.80 -16.32
N GLY A 52 15.27 -1.52 -15.25
CA GLY A 52 15.53 -1.06 -13.89
C GLY A 52 14.71 0.16 -13.49
N ALA A 53 15.30 0.98 -12.62
CA ALA A 53 14.62 2.13 -12.04
C ALA A 53 14.33 3.27 -13.02
N PHE A 54 14.87 3.18 -14.23
CA PHE A 54 14.65 4.22 -15.24
C PHE A 54 13.26 4.17 -15.88
N MET A 55 12.50 3.13 -15.60
CA MET A 55 11.16 2.97 -16.17
C MET A 55 10.10 3.90 -15.57
N GLY A 56 10.41 4.65 -14.53
CA GLY A 56 9.44 5.56 -13.93
C GLY A 56 8.20 4.85 -13.43
N ARG A 57 7.01 5.24 -13.93
CA ARG A 57 5.74 4.63 -13.50
C ARG A 57 5.60 3.17 -13.89
N ASN A 58 6.40 2.70 -14.84
CA ASN A 58 6.41 1.29 -15.25
C ASN A 58 7.32 0.44 -14.39
N PHE A 59 8.03 1.05 -13.43
CA PHE A 59 8.85 0.31 -12.48
C PHE A 59 7.95 -0.56 -11.62
N TYR A 60 8.26 -1.87 -11.59
CA TYR A 60 7.43 -2.81 -10.84
C TYR A 60 7.56 -2.61 -9.34
N LEU A 61 6.44 -2.43 -8.67
CA LEU A 61 6.37 -2.30 -7.22
C LEU A 61 5.29 -3.23 -6.69
N SER A 62 5.55 -3.85 -5.56
CA SER A 62 4.60 -4.72 -4.88
C SER A 62 4.59 -4.36 -3.41
N GLN A 63 3.42 -4.11 -2.85
CA GLN A 63 3.24 -3.74 -1.45
C GLN A 63 2.05 -4.49 -0.88
N ASN A 64 1.94 -4.52 0.44
CA ASN A 64 0.89 -5.26 1.11
C ASN A 64 0.15 -4.39 2.13
N LEU A 65 -1.13 -4.69 2.30
CA LEU A 65 -1.98 -4.08 3.32
C LEU A 65 -2.62 -5.20 4.12
N GLN A 66 -2.37 -5.21 5.42
CA GLN A 66 -2.93 -6.21 6.33
C GLN A 66 -4.01 -5.56 7.19
N PHE A 67 -5.16 -6.23 7.30
CA PHE A 67 -6.32 -5.71 8.02
C PHE A 67 -6.53 -6.48 9.30
N GLY A 68 -6.82 -5.77 10.37
CA GLY A 68 -7.12 -6.37 11.64
C GLY A 68 -8.12 -5.52 12.42
N THR A 69 -8.53 -6.01 13.57
CA THR A 69 -9.48 -5.33 14.43
C THR A 69 -8.79 -4.96 15.75
N GLY A 70 -8.97 -3.72 16.18
CA GLY A 70 -8.42 -3.27 17.44
C GLY A 70 -9.31 -3.61 18.64
N PRO A 71 -8.86 -3.29 19.86
CA PRO A 71 -9.56 -3.68 21.09
C PRO A 71 -10.93 -3.04 21.26
N HIS A 72 -11.22 -1.95 20.54
CA HIS A 72 -12.51 -1.26 20.65
C HIS A 72 -13.35 -1.42 19.40
N GLY A 73 -13.05 -2.38 18.54
CA GLY A 73 -13.78 -2.62 17.31
C GLY A 73 -13.35 -1.76 16.14
N GLU A 74 -12.34 -0.90 16.32
CA GLU A 74 -11.77 -0.13 15.22
C GLU A 74 -11.01 -1.04 14.27
N THR A 75 -10.83 -0.60 13.03
CA THR A 75 -10.07 -1.34 12.04
C THR A 75 -8.62 -0.85 12.02
N LEU A 76 -7.69 -1.80 12.00
CA LEU A 76 -6.27 -1.53 11.88
C LEU A 76 -5.81 -1.93 10.49
N VAL A 77 -5.12 -1.03 9.80
CA VAL A 77 -4.52 -1.32 8.50
C VAL A 77 -3.02 -1.13 8.62
N ARG A 78 -2.31 -2.21 8.35
CA ARG A 78 -0.85 -2.21 8.36
C ARG A 78 -0.35 -2.18 6.93
N TYR A 79 0.21 -1.06 6.54
CA TYR A 79 0.67 -0.83 5.18
C TYR A 79 2.18 -1.02 5.12
N LEU A 80 2.61 -2.01 4.32
CA LEU A 80 3.99 -2.48 4.26
C LEU A 80 4.58 -2.28 2.87
N SER A 81 5.79 -1.74 2.82
CA SER A 81 6.52 -1.68 1.56
C SER A 81 7.11 -3.05 1.21
N SER A 82 7.50 -3.23 -0.04
CA SER A 82 8.15 -4.46 -0.48
C SER A 82 9.53 -4.63 0.13
N THR A 83 9.93 -5.89 0.35
CA THR A 83 11.26 -6.25 0.84
C THR A 83 11.79 -7.45 0.08
N GLY A 84 13.11 -7.66 0.18
CA GLY A 84 13.76 -8.84 -0.34
C GLY A 84 13.59 -9.00 -1.83
N SER A 85 13.20 -10.18 -2.25
CA SER A 85 13.05 -10.51 -3.67
C SER A 85 11.95 -9.75 -4.38
N ALA A 86 11.08 -9.08 -3.63
CA ALA A 86 10.02 -8.27 -4.22
C ALA A 86 10.53 -6.90 -4.68
N ILE A 87 11.77 -6.53 -4.34
CA ILE A 87 12.38 -5.28 -4.75
C ILE A 87 13.25 -5.53 -5.99
N ILE A 88 12.91 -4.84 -7.08
CA ILE A 88 13.61 -4.97 -8.35
C ILE A 88 14.34 -3.67 -8.63
N GLY A 89 15.59 -3.77 -9.12
CA GLY A 89 16.40 -2.59 -9.43
C GLY A 89 17.40 -2.22 -8.35
N GLY A 90 17.67 -3.11 -7.38
CA GLY A 90 18.69 -2.93 -6.36
C GLY A 90 18.46 -1.72 -5.46
N ALA A 91 19.52 -0.95 -5.21
CA ALA A 91 19.44 0.21 -4.31
C ALA A 91 18.47 1.28 -4.82
N LEU A 92 18.43 1.51 -6.13
CA LEU A 92 17.48 2.47 -6.70
C LEU A 92 16.05 1.97 -6.57
N GLY A 93 15.84 0.66 -6.76
CA GLY A 93 14.53 0.06 -6.59
C GLY A 93 14.03 0.16 -5.16
N MET A 94 14.91 -0.08 -4.18
CA MET A 94 14.55 0.08 -2.78
C MET A 94 14.18 1.51 -2.44
N ARG A 95 14.99 2.48 -2.90
CA ARG A 95 14.72 3.89 -2.66
C ARG A 95 13.37 4.30 -3.24
N LYS A 96 13.08 3.87 -4.46
CA LYS A 96 11.82 4.17 -5.11
C LYS A 96 10.65 3.52 -4.38
N SER A 97 10.82 2.29 -3.90
CA SER A 97 9.79 1.60 -3.13
C SER A 97 9.47 2.35 -1.84
N LEU A 98 10.49 2.79 -1.11
CA LEU A 98 10.30 3.54 0.15
C LEU A 98 9.64 4.89 -0.11
N LYS A 99 10.07 5.59 -1.15
CA LYS A 99 9.48 6.88 -1.51
C LYS A 99 8.01 6.72 -1.90
N THR A 100 7.71 5.72 -2.69
CA THR A 100 6.34 5.44 -3.12
C THR A 100 5.48 5.04 -1.93
N HIS A 101 6.02 4.24 -1.00
CA HIS A 101 5.30 3.87 0.21
C HIS A 101 4.91 5.12 1.02
N ALA A 102 5.85 6.05 1.22
CA ALA A 102 5.58 7.28 1.96
C ALA A 102 4.50 8.12 1.27
N GLU A 103 4.58 8.24 -0.06
CA GLU A 103 3.62 8.99 -0.85
C GLU A 103 2.20 8.43 -0.72
N TYR A 104 2.07 7.12 -0.86
CA TYR A 104 0.75 6.49 -0.81
C TYR A 104 0.21 6.33 0.61
N ALA A 105 1.09 6.25 1.60
CA ALA A 105 0.66 6.33 3.00
C ALA A 105 -0.03 7.67 3.27
N GLU A 106 0.52 8.75 2.72
CA GLU A 106 -0.07 10.08 2.86
C GLU A 106 -1.39 10.18 2.11
N LYS A 107 -1.45 9.66 0.88
CA LYS A 107 -2.69 9.65 0.10
C LYS A 107 -3.79 8.86 0.79
N LEU A 108 -3.44 7.72 1.37
CA LEU A 108 -4.40 6.90 2.11
C LEU A 108 -4.90 7.64 3.37
N ALA A 109 -3.98 8.27 4.11
CA ALA A 109 -4.35 9.05 5.27
C ALA A 109 -5.31 10.19 4.90
N ASP A 110 -5.03 10.90 3.81
CA ASP A 110 -5.88 11.98 3.34
C ASP A 110 -7.27 11.49 2.95
N ALA A 111 -7.36 10.34 2.29
CA ALA A 111 -8.64 9.77 1.90
C ALA A 111 -9.48 9.38 3.12
N LEU A 112 -8.84 8.80 4.13
CA LEU A 112 -9.52 8.42 5.37
C LEU A 112 -9.91 9.64 6.20
N GLN A 113 -9.06 10.64 6.24
CA GLN A 113 -9.32 11.87 6.97
C GLN A 113 -10.46 12.66 6.33
N SER A 114 -10.55 12.67 5.02
CA SER A 114 -11.63 13.34 4.31
C SER A 114 -13.00 12.71 4.60
N ARG A 115 -13.02 11.46 5.04
CA ARG A 115 -14.23 10.76 5.44
C ARG A 115 -14.47 10.82 6.95
N ASP A 116 -13.59 11.52 7.67
CA ASP A 116 -13.68 11.73 9.11
C ASP A 116 -13.67 10.43 9.92
N ILE A 117 -12.92 9.44 9.45
CA ILE A 117 -12.82 8.14 10.12
C ILE A 117 -11.39 7.77 10.54
N LEU A 118 -10.40 8.58 10.19
CA LEU A 118 -9.02 8.30 10.59
C LEU A 118 -8.80 8.70 12.04
N MET A 119 -8.39 7.73 12.86
CA MET A 119 -8.12 7.98 14.29
C MET A 119 -6.65 8.29 14.53
N SER A 120 -5.74 7.51 13.91
CA SER A 120 -4.30 7.75 14.07
C SER A 120 -3.51 7.06 12.96
N VAL A 121 -2.29 7.54 12.76
CA VAL A 121 -1.30 6.92 11.86
C VAL A 121 0.01 6.83 12.63
N ARG A 122 0.62 5.65 12.62
CA ARG A 122 1.90 5.42 13.29
C ARG A 122 2.96 4.93 12.34
#